data_a98c34ce40615d3ce7813b118dbeaca0
#
_entry.id   a98c34ce40615d3ce7813b118dbeaca0
#
_cell.length_a   1.000
_cell.length_b   1.000
_cell.length_c   1.000
_cell.angle_alpha   90.00
_cell.angle_beta   90.00
_cell.angle_gamma   90.00
#
_symmetry.space_group_name_H-M   'P 1'
#
loop_
_entity.id
_entity.type
_entity.pdbx_description
1 polymer ?
#
loop_
_entity_poly.entity_id
_entity_poly.type
_entity_poly.pdbx_seq_one_letter_code
_entity_poly.pdbx_strand_id
1 'polypeptide(L)'
;KNMYGIHVSDNNVDVVDAVDVLVLAVKPQYYESVITQIKDHVRADQLIITIAPGKTLSWLAEKFGKDVKIVRTMPNTPALVGEGMTGATPNEFVTEAEIKYVCEILSGFSKVEVISEKLMDTVVAVSGSSPAYVFMFIEAMADAAVEQGMPRAQAYKFAVQAVMGSAKMVLETGKHPGELKDMVCSPAGTTIKAVRVLEKE
;
A
#
# COMPACT_ATOMS: atom_id res chain seq x y z
N LYS A 1 2.86 -5.83 24.36
CA LYS A 1 4.26 -6.01 24.80
C LYS A 1 4.69 -7.48 24.74
N ASN A 2 3.94 -8.39 25.34
CA ASN A 2 4.34 -9.81 25.48
C ASN A 2 4.19 -10.63 24.19
N MET A 3 3.34 -10.23 23.24
CA MET A 3 3.05 -10.99 22.02
C MET A 3 4.21 -10.94 21.00
N TYR A 4 4.88 -9.80 20.90
CA TYR A 4 5.94 -9.58 19.89
C TYR A 4 7.33 -9.31 20.49
N GLY A 5 7.48 -9.30 21.83
CA GLY A 5 8.74 -9.03 22.50
C GLY A 5 9.29 -7.60 22.32
N ILE A 6 8.45 -6.66 21.87
CA ILE A 6 8.85 -5.28 21.61
C ILE A 6 8.75 -4.41 22.88
N HIS A 7 9.57 -3.37 22.94
CA HIS A 7 9.40 -2.31 23.93
C HIS A 7 8.21 -1.42 23.55
N VAL A 8 7.49 -0.92 24.54
CA VAL A 8 6.39 0.03 24.36
C VAL A 8 6.52 1.17 25.37
N SER A 9 6.22 2.40 24.94
CA SER A 9 6.07 3.58 25.77
C SER A 9 4.73 4.23 25.48
N ASP A 10 4.16 4.94 26.42
CA ASP A 10 3.01 5.84 26.28
C ASP A 10 3.43 7.28 25.98
N ASN A 11 4.74 7.53 25.88
CA ASN A 11 5.35 8.82 25.55
C ASN A 11 6.05 8.74 24.19
N ASN A 12 5.66 9.59 23.24
CA ASN A 12 6.27 9.65 21.91
C ASN A 12 7.75 10.05 21.94
N VAL A 13 8.16 10.89 22.88
CA VAL A 13 9.56 11.33 23.03
C VAL A 13 10.47 10.16 23.38
N ASP A 14 10.07 9.31 24.32
CA ASP A 14 10.85 8.11 24.67
C ASP A 14 11.07 7.18 23.48
N VAL A 15 10.07 7.09 22.58
CA VAL A 15 10.20 6.30 21.36
C VAL A 15 11.22 6.93 20.42
N VAL A 16 11.13 8.25 20.20
CA VAL A 16 12.07 8.98 19.32
C VAL A 16 13.50 8.87 19.82
N ASP A 17 13.73 9.07 21.10
CA ASP A 17 15.07 9.04 21.71
C ASP A 17 15.71 7.62 21.62
N ALA A 18 14.91 6.57 21.51
CA ALA A 18 15.35 5.17 21.53
C ALA A 18 15.60 4.53 20.16
N VAL A 19 15.31 5.22 19.02
CA VAL A 19 15.34 4.60 17.70
C VAL A 19 16.19 5.38 16.70
N ASP A 20 16.72 4.69 15.69
CA ASP A 20 17.40 5.29 14.54
C ASP A 20 16.45 5.47 13.35
N VAL A 21 15.40 4.65 13.28
CA VAL A 21 14.34 4.74 12.27
C VAL A 21 13.00 4.92 12.98
N LEU A 22 12.35 6.04 12.72
CA LEU A 22 11.05 6.39 13.28
C LEU A 22 9.96 6.24 12.24
N VAL A 23 8.93 5.42 12.51
CA VAL A 23 7.75 5.30 11.64
C VAL A 23 6.60 6.11 12.24
N LEU A 24 6.14 7.13 11.52
CA LEU A 24 4.94 7.90 11.87
C LEU A 24 3.70 7.18 11.32
N ALA A 25 3.10 6.32 12.14
CA ALA A 25 1.96 5.48 11.78
C ALA A 25 0.63 5.93 12.41
N VAL A 26 0.53 7.18 12.82
CA VAL A 26 -0.69 7.77 13.36
C VAL A 26 -1.65 8.22 12.25
N LYS A 27 -2.91 8.45 12.57
CA LYS A 27 -3.88 9.00 11.59
C LYS A 27 -3.47 10.41 11.13
N PRO A 28 -3.76 10.81 9.89
CA PRO A 28 -3.31 12.09 9.31
C PRO A 28 -3.65 13.33 10.13
N GLN A 29 -4.78 13.32 10.83
CA GLN A 29 -5.21 14.44 11.70
C GLN A 29 -4.32 14.62 12.95
N TYR A 30 -3.59 13.60 13.37
CA TYR A 30 -2.72 13.66 14.53
C TYR A 30 -1.26 14.00 14.21
N TYR A 31 -0.88 14.07 12.93
CA TYR A 31 0.51 14.31 12.51
C TYR A 31 1.07 15.60 13.10
N GLU A 32 0.33 16.71 13.00
CA GLU A 32 0.81 18.01 13.50
C GLU A 32 1.06 18.00 15.01
N SER A 33 0.13 17.44 15.80
CA SER A 33 0.30 17.36 17.23
C SER A 33 1.45 16.43 17.64
N VAL A 34 1.62 15.30 16.95
CA VAL A 34 2.73 14.38 17.22
C VAL A 34 4.07 15.02 16.83
N ILE A 35 4.17 15.63 15.64
CA ILE A 35 5.39 16.32 15.21
C ILE A 35 5.76 17.44 16.20
N THR A 36 4.78 18.22 16.66
CA THR A 36 5.02 19.28 17.66
C THR A 36 5.63 18.74 18.95
N GLN A 37 5.23 17.53 19.38
CA GLN A 37 5.77 16.90 20.59
C GLN A 37 7.21 16.41 20.40
N ILE A 38 7.54 15.89 19.20
CA ILE A 38 8.80 15.16 19.00
C ILE A 38 9.87 15.94 18.24
N LYS A 39 9.53 17.02 17.54
CA LYS A 39 10.44 17.71 16.60
C LYS A 39 11.77 18.13 17.22
N ASP A 40 11.77 18.56 18.50
CA ASP A 40 12.98 19.01 19.19
C ASP A 40 13.88 17.85 19.63
N HIS A 41 13.35 16.63 19.67
CA HIS A 41 14.05 15.39 20.00
C HIS A 41 14.57 14.63 18.78
N VAL A 42 13.99 14.87 17.60
CA VAL A 42 14.46 14.21 16.36
C VAL A 42 15.90 14.64 16.06
N ARG A 43 16.79 13.66 15.88
CA ARG A 43 18.22 13.89 15.55
C ARG A 43 18.40 14.07 14.04
N ALA A 44 19.47 14.74 13.64
CA ALA A 44 19.79 15.00 12.22
C ALA A 44 20.13 13.71 11.44
N ASP A 45 20.63 12.68 12.10
CA ASP A 45 20.96 11.37 11.52
C ASP A 45 19.78 10.40 11.51
N GLN A 46 18.69 10.71 12.22
CA GLN A 46 17.53 9.86 12.37
C GLN A 46 16.67 9.84 11.09
N LEU A 47 16.24 8.65 10.69
CA LEU A 47 15.45 8.45 9.49
C LEU A 47 13.95 8.36 9.84
N ILE A 48 13.12 9.18 9.19
CA ILE A 48 11.69 9.24 9.44
C ILE A 48 10.95 8.62 8.25
N ILE A 49 10.11 7.63 8.50
CA ILE A 49 9.20 7.03 7.52
C ILE A 49 7.77 7.49 7.84
N THR A 50 7.06 8.03 6.85
CA THR A 50 5.66 8.45 7.02
C THR A 50 4.75 7.64 6.13
N ILE A 51 3.55 7.30 6.63
CA ILE A 51 2.56 6.48 5.90
C ILE A 51 1.22 7.19 5.71
N ALA A 52 1.13 8.48 6.01
CA ALA A 52 -0.14 9.23 5.94
C ALA A 52 -0.42 9.78 4.55
N PRO A 53 -1.60 9.51 3.98
CA PRO A 53 -2.03 10.18 2.75
C PRO A 53 -2.13 11.69 2.94
N GLY A 54 -1.86 12.45 1.86
CA GLY A 54 -2.01 13.90 1.84
C GLY A 54 -0.98 14.72 2.62
N LYS A 55 0.02 14.08 3.26
CA LYS A 55 1.11 14.78 3.95
C LYS A 55 2.33 14.80 3.05
N THR A 56 2.56 15.96 2.37
CA THR A 56 3.69 16.14 1.45
C THR A 56 5.02 16.29 2.17
N LEU A 57 6.13 16.04 1.48
CA LEU A 57 7.47 16.27 2.02
C LEU A 57 7.68 17.73 2.43
N SER A 58 7.16 18.69 1.64
CA SER A 58 7.22 20.11 1.96
C SER A 58 6.42 20.46 3.23
N TRP A 59 5.22 19.91 3.39
CA TRP A 59 4.41 20.08 4.59
C TRP A 59 5.12 19.50 5.83
N LEU A 60 5.72 18.31 5.69
CA LEU A 60 6.47 17.67 6.77
C LEU A 60 7.70 18.50 7.17
N ALA A 61 8.50 18.99 6.20
CA ALA A 61 9.64 19.86 6.44
C ALA A 61 9.24 21.14 7.18
N GLU A 62 8.14 21.77 6.76
CA GLU A 62 7.59 22.96 7.46
C GLU A 62 7.24 22.65 8.93
N LYS A 63 6.58 21.51 9.20
CA LYS A 63 6.15 21.15 10.55
C LYS A 63 7.31 20.77 11.47
N PHE A 64 8.34 20.10 10.94
CA PHE A 64 9.57 19.85 11.70
C PHE A 64 10.39 21.12 11.93
N GLY A 65 10.35 22.08 11.01
CA GLY A 65 11.05 23.38 11.11
C GLY A 65 12.58 23.27 11.12
N LYS A 66 13.13 22.14 10.67
CA LYS A 66 14.56 21.86 10.54
C LYS A 66 14.80 20.78 9.49
N ASP A 67 16.06 20.64 9.05
CA ASP A 67 16.48 19.60 8.13
C ASP A 67 16.38 18.23 8.79
N VAL A 68 15.51 17.37 8.27
CA VAL A 68 15.29 16.00 8.75
C VAL A 68 15.21 15.05 7.56
N LYS A 69 15.69 13.82 7.74
CA LYS A 69 15.62 12.77 6.72
C LYS A 69 14.24 12.13 6.71
N ILE A 70 13.49 12.33 5.64
CA ILE A 70 12.12 11.83 5.53
C ILE A 70 11.97 10.97 4.28
N VAL A 71 11.41 9.78 4.46
CA VAL A 71 10.86 8.97 3.38
C VAL A 71 9.34 8.96 3.52
N ARG A 72 8.67 9.64 2.58
CA ARG A 72 7.22 9.59 2.45
C ARG A 72 6.84 8.29 1.77
N THR A 73 5.97 7.49 2.40
CA THR A 73 5.51 6.23 1.84
C THR A 73 3.99 6.17 1.76
N MET A 74 3.49 5.34 0.85
CA MET A 74 2.08 5.04 0.70
C MET A 74 1.89 3.53 0.56
N PRO A 75 1.80 2.79 1.68
CA PRO A 75 1.42 1.39 1.69
C PRO A 75 -0.10 1.23 1.45
N ASN A 76 -0.52 0.00 1.16
CA ASN A 76 -1.93 -0.34 1.07
C ASN A 76 -2.32 -1.50 2.02
N THR A 77 -3.62 -1.71 2.18
CA THR A 77 -4.17 -2.70 3.13
C THR A 77 -3.69 -4.14 2.94
N PRO A 78 -3.41 -4.66 1.71
CA PRO A 78 -2.86 -6.01 1.54
C PRO A 78 -1.51 -6.26 2.24
N ALA A 79 -0.82 -5.23 2.70
CA ALA A 79 0.35 -5.35 3.58
C ALA A 79 0.08 -6.19 4.83
N LEU A 80 -1.17 -6.23 5.33
CA LEU A 80 -1.57 -7.05 6.48
C LEU A 80 -1.40 -8.57 6.26
N VAL A 81 -1.31 -9.00 5.00
CA VAL A 81 -1.10 -10.39 4.61
C VAL A 81 0.20 -10.60 3.83
N GLY A 82 1.11 -9.62 3.87
CA GLY A 82 2.42 -9.70 3.20
C GLY A 82 2.40 -9.42 1.69
N GLU A 83 1.25 -8.97 1.15
CA GLU A 83 1.03 -8.73 -0.29
C GLU A 83 0.78 -7.24 -0.58
N GLY A 84 1.43 -6.37 0.18
CA GLY A 84 1.31 -4.92 0.00
C GLY A 84 1.98 -4.40 -1.28
N MET A 85 1.56 -3.21 -1.68
CA MET A 85 2.27 -2.35 -2.63
C MET A 85 2.53 -1.00 -1.96
N THR A 86 3.79 -0.56 -1.97
CA THR A 86 4.20 0.68 -1.31
C THR A 86 4.96 1.58 -2.28
N GLY A 87 4.44 2.78 -2.54
CA GLY A 87 5.22 3.85 -3.14
C GLY A 87 6.08 4.54 -2.09
N ALA A 88 7.34 4.83 -2.39
CA ALA A 88 8.27 5.52 -1.50
C ALA A 88 8.92 6.71 -2.19
N THR A 89 9.03 7.84 -1.49
CA THR A 89 9.70 9.06 -1.99
C THR A 89 10.59 9.62 -0.88
N PRO A 90 11.92 9.64 -1.06
CA PRO A 90 12.84 10.30 -0.15
C PRO A 90 12.86 11.81 -0.37
N ASN A 91 13.16 12.59 0.68
CA ASN A 91 13.56 13.98 0.50
C ASN A 91 15.07 14.07 0.21
N GLU A 92 15.55 15.30 -0.03
CA GLU A 92 16.95 15.61 -0.41
C GLU A 92 18.00 15.26 0.64
N PHE A 93 17.61 15.06 1.89
CA PHE A 93 18.51 14.71 3.00
C PHE A 93 18.72 13.19 3.14
N VAL A 94 17.91 12.38 2.47
CA VAL A 94 18.01 10.90 2.50
C VAL A 94 19.01 10.44 1.44
N THR A 95 20.01 9.69 1.85
CA THR A 95 21.02 9.10 0.96
C THR A 95 20.49 7.88 0.20
N GLU A 96 21.17 7.48 -0.89
CA GLU A 96 20.85 6.25 -1.66
C GLU A 96 20.92 4.99 -0.78
N ALA A 97 21.84 4.92 0.17
CA ALA A 97 21.95 3.80 1.08
C ALA A 97 20.75 3.73 2.06
N GLU A 98 20.30 4.89 2.53
CA GLU A 98 19.17 4.97 3.46
C GLU A 98 17.84 4.65 2.79
N ILE A 99 17.58 5.14 1.57
CA ILE A 99 16.36 4.75 0.86
C ILE A 99 16.35 3.26 0.54
N LYS A 100 17.48 2.67 0.19
CA LYS A 100 17.60 1.23 -0.01
C LYS A 100 17.26 0.47 1.26
N TYR A 101 17.80 0.91 2.41
CA TYR A 101 17.51 0.31 3.71
C TYR A 101 16.02 0.42 4.07
N VAL A 102 15.37 1.55 3.81
CA VAL A 102 13.91 1.70 3.99
C VAL A 102 13.14 0.72 3.09
N CYS A 103 13.54 0.58 1.83
CA CYS A 103 12.93 -0.40 0.92
C CYS A 103 13.08 -1.84 1.45
N GLU A 104 14.22 -2.20 2.03
CA GLU A 104 14.43 -3.52 2.65
C GLU A 104 13.48 -3.74 3.83
N ILE A 105 13.33 -2.76 4.72
CA ILE A 105 12.36 -2.83 5.84
C ILE A 105 10.94 -3.06 5.32
N LEU A 106 10.51 -2.24 4.36
CA LEU A 106 9.14 -2.29 3.81
C LEU A 106 8.89 -3.55 2.99
N SER A 107 9.93 -4.14 2.39
CA SER A 107 9.84 -5.39 1.61
C SER A 107 9.43 -6.60 2.44
N GLY A 108 9.50 -6.51 3.76
CA GLY A 108 8.98 -7.54 4.66
C GLY A 108 7.46 -7.76 4.55
N PHE A 109 6.71 -6.81 3.98
CA PHE A 109 5.24 -6.90 3.85
C PHE A 109 4.67 -6.28 2.57
N SER A 110 5.52 -5.75 1.68
CA SER A 110 5.13 -5.04 0.44
C SER A 110 6.11 -5.28 -0.69
N LYS A 111 5.65 -5.13 -1.93
CA LYS A 111 6.52 -4.68 -3.03
C LYS A 111 6.71 -3.18 -2.90
N VAL A 112 7.95 -2.70 -3.10
CA VAL A 112 8.29 -1.27 -2.90
C VAL A 112 8.83 -0.69 -4.18
N GLU A 113 8.29 0.47 -4.58
CA GLU A 113 8.77 1.24 -5.71
C GLU A 113 9.14 2.65 -5.26
N VAL A 114 10.37 3.07 -5.58
CA VAL A 114 10.81 4.46 -5.35
C VAL A 114 10.32 5.32 -6.52
N ILE A 115 9.52 6.33 -6.20
CA ILE A 115 8.84 7.16 -7.19
C ILE A 115 9.02 8.65 -6.90
N SER A 116 8.75 9.48 -7.90
CA SER A 116 8.63 10.93 -7.69
C SER A 116 7.40 11.24 -6.82
N GLU A 117 7.51 12.21 -5.91
CA GLU A 117 6.40 12.66 -5.07
C GLU A 117 5.16 13.07 -5.86
N LYS A 118 5.34 13.59 -7.06
CA LYS A 118 4.24 13.98 -7.98
C LYS A 118 3.31 12.82 -8.35
N LEU A 119 3.79 11.58 -8.25
CA LEU A 119 3.01 10.37 -8.53
C LEU A 119 2.31 9.80 -7.30
N MET A 120 2.53 10.37 -6.12
CA MET A 120 2.01 9.79 -4.88
C MET A 120 0.47 9.74 -4.84
N ASP A 121 -0.20 10.75 -5.39
CA ASP A 121 -1.67 10.76 -5.48
C ASP A 121 -2.18 9.70 -6.48
N THR A 122 -1.43 9.44 -7.55
CA THR A 122 -1.70 8.32 -8.46
C THR A 122 -1.55 6.97 -7.76
N VAL A 123 -0.53 6.81 -6.92
CA VAL A 123 -0.36 5.60 -6.08
C VAL A 123 -1.55 5.42 -5.13
N VAL A 124 -2.05 6.50 -4.51
CA VAL A 124 -3.26 6.44 -3.67
C VAL A 124 -4.44 5.91 -4.48
N ALA A 125 -4.66 6.42 -5.70
CA ALA A 125 -5.78 6.01 -6.55
C ALA A 125 -5.64 4.56 -7.04
N VAL A 126 -4.44 4.15 -7.49
CA VAL A 126 -4.20 2.86 -8.14
C VAL A 126 -4.01 1.72 -7.14
N SER A 127 -3.26 1.93 -6.05
CA SER A 127 -2.96 0.86 -5.09
C SER A 127 -3.51 1.11 -3.69
N GLY A 128 -3.61 2.36 -3.26
CA GLY A 128 -4.12 2.70 -1.93
C GLY A 128 -5.61 2.43 -1.78
N SER A 129 -6.41 2.87 -2.75
CA SER A 129 -7.88 2.78 -2.73
C SER A 129 -8.43 1.53 -3.41
N SER A 130 -7.72 0.99 -4.40
CA SER A 130 -8.21 -0.10 -5.24
C SER A 130 -8.53 -1.41 -4.50
N PRO A 131 -7.93 -1.76 -3.34
CA PRO A 131 -8.39 -2.93 -2.60
C PRO A 131 -9.90 -2.93 -2.33
N ALA A 132 -10.51 -1.76 -2.07
CA ALA A 132 -11.95 -1.64 -1.90
C ALA A 132 -12.73 -2.03 -3.18
N TYR A 133 -12.24 -1.61 -4.35
CA TYR A 133 -12.87 -1.92 -5.65
C TYR A 133 -12.75 -3.40 -5.98
N VAL A 134 -11.59 -4.00 -5.67
CA VAL A 134 -11.36 -5.44 -5.82
C VAL A 134 -12.28 -6.25 -4.91
N PHE A 135 -12.50 -5.80 -3.67
CA PHE A 135 -13.44 -6.47 -2.77
C PHE A 135 -14.88 -6.42 -3.29
N MET A 136 -15.32 -5.27 -3.82
CA MET A 136 -16.63 -5.16 -4.47
C MET A 136 -16.75 -6.08 -5.69
N PHE A 137 -15.69 -6.18 -6.49
CA PHE A 137 -15.68 -7.09 -7.65
C PHE A 137 -15.77 -8.58 -7.24
N ILE A 138 -15.02 -8.97 -6.21
CA ILE A 138 -15.09 -10.33 -5.63
C ILE A 138 -16.49 -10.62 -5.09
N GLU A 139 -17.09 -9.65 -4.40
CA GLU A 139 -18.45 -9.79 -3.86
C GLU A 139 -19.48 -9.98 -4.97
N ALA A 140 -19.43 -9.16 -6.03
CA ALA A 140 -20.31 -9.28 -7.18
C ALA A 140 -20.18 -10.64 -7.91
N MET A 141 -18.96 -11.14 -8.07
CA MET A 141 -18.72 -12.48 -8.62
C MET A 141 -19.32 -13.58 -7.74
N ALA A 142 -19.16 -13.46 -6.41
CA ALA A 142 -19.72 -14.42 -5.46
C ALA A 142 -21.25 -14.37 -5.43
N ASP A 143 -21.85 -13.18 -5.55
CA ASP A 143 -23.31 -13.02 -5.64
C ASP A 143 -23.90 -13.69 -6.87
N ALA A 144 -23.28 -13.48 -8.03
CA ALA A 144 -23.69 -14.14 -9.26
C ALA A 144 -23.59 -15.68 -9.16
N ALA A 145 -22.54 -16.19 -8.50
CA ALA A 145 -22.39 -17.63 -8.29
C ALA A 145 -23.50 -18.18 -7.36
N VAL A 146 -23.87 -17.42 -6.31
CA VAL A 146 -24.97 -17.80 -5.41
C VAL A 146 -26.32 -17.79 -6.12
N GLU A 147 -26.57 -16.81 -6.99
CA GLU A 147 -27.76 -16.76 -7.84
C GLU A 147 -27.89 -18.02 -8.70
N GLN A 148 -26.76 -18.57 -9.16
CA GLN A 148 -26.72 -19.83 -9.93
C GLN A 148 -26.70 -21.10 -9.05
N GLY A 149 -26.92 -20.98 -7.74
CA GLY A 149 -27.09 -22.10 -6.81
C GLY A 149 -25.83 -22.54 -6.07
N MET A 150 -24.70 -21.83 -6.21
CA MET A 150 -23.49 -22.16 -5.45
C MET A 150 -23.59 -21.71 -3.98
N PRO A 151 -23.24 -22.55 -3.01
CA PRO A 151 -23.22 -22.13 -1.59
C PRO A 151 -22.26 -20.94 -1.37
N ARG A 152 -22.69 -19.93 -0.61
CA ARG A 152 -21.97 -18.66 -0.38
C ARG A 152 -20.48 -18.84 -0.04
N ALA A 153 -20.17 -19.72 0.92
CA ALA A 153 -18.80 -19.97 1.36
C ALA A 153 -17.91 -20.53 0.22
N GLN A 154 -18.50 -21.28 -0.70
CA GLN A 154 -17.81 -21.83 -1.85
C GLN A 154 -17.65 -20.76 -2.93
N ALA A 155 -18.66 -19.94 -3.18
CA ALA A 155 -18.63 -18.85 -4.13
C ALA A 155 -17.47 -17.89 -3.87
N TYR A 156 -17.26 -17.47 -2.61
CA TYR A 156 -16.11 -16.63 -2.25
C TYR A 156 -14.76 -17.31 -2.53
N LYS A 157 -14.60 -18.59 -2.25
CA LYS A 157 -13.34 -19.31 -2.54
C LYS A 157 -12.99 -19.28 -4.03
N PHE A 158 -13.97 -19.50 -4.89
CA PHE A 158 -13.77 -19.44 -6.33
C PHE A 158 -13.47 -18.02 -6.83
N ALA A 159 -14.24 -17.04 -6.40
CA ALA A 159 -14.06 -15.64 -6.80
C ALA A 159 -12.70 -15.09 -6.38
N VAL A 160 -12.33 -15.27 -5.11
CA VAL A 160 -11.03 -14.80 -4.57
C VAL A 160 -9.86 -15.44 -5.31
N GLN A 161 -9.89 -16.78 -5.50
CA GLN A 161 -8.80 -17.47 -6.17
C GLN A 161 -8.68 -17.07 -7.64
N ALA A 162 -9.79 -16.84 -8.33
CA ALA A 162 -9.80 -16.38 -9.72
C ALA A 162 -9.15 -14.99 -9.86
N VAL A 163 -9.50 -14.04 -8.99
CA VAL A 163 -8.93 -12.67 -8.99
C VAL A 163 -7.44 -12.71 -8.67
N MET A 164 -7.05 -13.43 -7.61
CA MET A 164 -5.65 -13.56 -7.20
C MET A 164 -4.80 -14.19 -8.31
N GLY A 165 -5.28 -15.29 -8.91
CA GLY A 165 -4.58 -15.99 -9.99
C GLY A 165 -4.43 -15.13 -11.24
N SER A 166 -5.45 -14.36 -11.59
CA SER A 166 -5.41 -13.46 -12.75
C SER A 166 -4.40 -12.33 -12.54
N ALA A 167 -4.38 -11.70 -11.37
CA ALA A 167 -3.39 -10.68 -11.03
C ALA A 167 -1.96 -11.26 -11.07
N LYS A 168 -1.77 -12.46 -10.50
CA LYS A 168 -0.48 -13.14 -10.50
C LYS A 168 0.00 -13.46 -11.91
N MET A 169 -0.90 -13.87 -12.81
CA MET A 169 -0.56 -14.11 -14.22
C MET A 169 0.00 -12.86 -14.90
N VAL A 170 -0.57 -11.68 -14.66
CA VAL A 170 -0.04 -10.42 -15.21
C VAL A 170 1.37 -10.16 -14.69
N LEU A 171 1.60 -10.31 -13.38
CA LEU A 171 2.90 -10.05 -12.75
C LEU A 171 3.99 -11.02 -13.24
N GLU A 172 3.69 -12.30 -13.33
CA GLU A 172 4.70 -13.32 -13.64
C GLU A 172 4.99 -13.45 -15.14
N THR A 173 3.99 -13.21 -15.99
CA THR A 173 4.18 -13.33 -17.44
C THR A 173 4.68 -12.05 -18.10
N GLY A 174 4.45 -10.89 -17.46
CA GLY A 174 4.70 -9.57 -18.05
C GLY A 174 3.85 -9.27 -19.27
N LYS A 175 2.86 -10.10 -19.59
CA LYS A 175 1.98 -9.91 -20.74
C LYS A 175 0.99 -8.77 -20.51
N HIS A 176 0.62 -8.10 -21.60
CA HIS A 176 -0.41 -7.07 -21.55
C HIS A 176 -1.75 -7.69 -21.09
N PRO A 177 -2.49 -7.05 -20.16
CA PRO A 177 -3.78 -7.57 -19.68
C PRO A 177 -4.78 -7.89 -20.79
N GLY A 178 -4.80 -7.12 -21.87
CA GLY A 178 -5.62 -7.40 -23.06
C GLY A 178 -5.27 -8.72 -23.75
N GLU A 179 -3.99 -9.06 -23.86
CA GLU A 179 -3.56 -10.35 -24.42
C GLU A 179 -4.03 -11.52 -23.55
N LEU A 180 -3.90 -11.39 -22.22
CA LEU A 180 -4.39 -12.41 -21.29
C LEU A 180 -5.92 -12.53 -21.31
N LYS A 181 -6.64 -11.43 -21.47
CA LYS A 181 -8.10 -11.41 -21.66
C LYS A 181 -8.47 -12.21 -22.91
N ASP A 182 -7.80 -11.96 -24.02
CA ASP A 182 -8.09 -12.63 -25.30
C ASP A 182 -7.80 -14.13 -25.23
N MET A 183 -6.76 -14.56 -24.51
CA MET A 183 -6.47 -15.99 -24.28
C MET A 183 -7.65 -16.75 -23.63
N VAL A 184 -8.44 -16.08 -22.80
CA VAL A 184 -9.60 -16.70 -22.12
C VAL A 184 -10.87 -16.59 -22.94
N CYS A 185 -10.92 -15.69 -23.92
CA CYS A 185 -12.10 -15.39 -24.74
C CYS A 185 -12.17 -16.28 -26.00
N SER A 186 -12.67 -17.52 -25.87
CA SER A 186 -12.91 -18.37 -27.00
C SER A 186 -14.06 -17.87 -27.89
N PRO A 187 -14.02 -18.15 -29.22
CA PRO A 187 -15.11 -17.80 -30.14
C PRO A 187 -16.46 -18.35 -29.67
N ALA A 188 -17.50 -17.50 -29.64
CA ALA A 188 -18.85 -17.79 -29.16
C ALA A 188 -18.95 -18.24 -27.68
N GLY A 189 -17.86 -18.22 -26.92
CA GLY A 189 -17.81 -18.67 -25.53
C GLY A 189 -18.57 -17.76 -24.55
N THR A 190 -18.73 -18.24 -23.34
CA THR A 190 -19.39 -17.48 -22.24
C THR A 190 -18.56 -16.27 -21.81
N THR A 191 -17.24 -16.41 -21.82
CA THR A 191 -16.31 -15.34 -21.39
C THR A 191 -16.45 -14.08 -22.24
N ILE A 192 -16.42 -14.20 -23.58
CA ILE A 192 -16.55 -13.03 -24.45
C ILE A 192 -17.92 -12.35 -24.32
N LYS A 193 -18.98 -13.10 -24.02
CA LYS A 193 -20.30 -12.51 -23.74
C LYS A 193 -20.29 -11.68 -22.47
N ALA A 194 -19.67 -12.17 -21.41
CA ALA A 194 -19.53 -11.44 -20.13
C ALA A 194 -18.63 -10.20 -20.29
N VAL A 195 -17.48 -10.33 -20.97
CA VAL A 195 -16.56 -9.21 -21.26
C VAL A 195 -17.29 -8.07 -21.98
N ARG A 196 -18.11 -8.40 -22.99
CA ARG A 196 -18.89 -7.38 -23.71
C ARG A 196 -19.91 -6.64 -22.85
N VAL A 197 -20.39 -7.25 -21.77
CA VAL A 197 -21.25 -6.53 -20.79
C VAL A 197 -20.43 -5.55 -19.98
N LEU A 198 -19.28 -5.99 -19.45
CA LEU A 198 -18.39 -5.13 -18.67
C LEU A 198 -17.78 -3.95 -19.48
N GLU A 199 -17.62 -4.11 -20.79
CA GLU A 199 -17.08 -3.06 -21.66
C GLU A 199 -18.14 -2.01 -22.09
N LYS A 200 -19.42 -2.20 -21.73
CA LYS A 200 -20.51 -1.25 -22.07
C LYS A 200 -20.83 -0.24 -20.99
N GLU A 201 -20.47 -0.52 -19.75
CA GLU A 201 -20.65 0.32 -18.56
C GLU A 201 -19.45 1.27 -18.39
#